data_de06d516ab300a1ea528024c79ef2e49
#
_entry.id   de06d516ab300a1ea528024c79ef2e49
#
_cell.length_a   1.000
_cell.length_b   1.000
_cell.length_c   1.000
_cell.angle_alpha   90.00
_cell.angle_beta   90.00
_cell.angle_gamma   90.00
#
_symmetry.space_group_name_H-M   'P 1'
#
loop_
_entity.id
_entity.type
_entity.pdbx_description
1 polymer ?
#
loop_
_entity_poly.entity_id
_entity_poly.type
_entity_poly.pdbx_seq_one_letter_code
_entity_poly.pdbx_strand_id
1 'polypeptide(L)'
;MTESHLAPVRRALISVSDKTGIVDFAQALVDRNVALLSTGGTCKLLREAGLPVTEVSDHTGFPEMMDGRVKTLHPTIHGGILGRRGTDDGVMASHDIAPIDMVVVNLYPFEATVARPDCSLEDAIENIDIGGPTMVRAAAKNHRDVTIVVDAGDYACLIEELDAHDNAIRHETRFDLAIKAFEHTAHYDGAIANYFGQQLGNGSEGFPRTLNLQLVKAETMRYGENPHQQAAFYKEHSAKEVGIATAMQLQGKALSYNNVADTDAALECVKNFHEPACVIVKHANPCGVAVSDSLGDAYDLAFHTDPESAFGGIIAFNRELDAATAQTIVDRQFVEVIIAPEVNAAALSVIAAKKNIRVLKTGEWSAPVGAQDFKRVNGGLLVQDRDDGMINRGDLKVVSQRQPTEQEWLDLLFAWKVAKFVKSNAIIYAANNRTIGVGAGQMSRVNSARIAAIKAEHAKLEVRGAIMASDAFFPFRDGIDNAAERGIAAVIQPGGSIRDDEIIAAADEAGMAMVFTGMRHFRH
;
A
#
# COMPACT_ATOMS: atom_id res chain seq x y z
N MET A 1 38.43 12.41 -7.26
CA MET A 1 37.36 13.37 -7.57
C MET A 1 37.38 13.49 -9.09
N THR A 2 36.44 12.80 -9.76
CA THR A 2 36.27 12.92 -11.21
C THR A 2 35.72 14.31 -11.49
N GLU A 3 36.37 15.08 -12.39
CA GLU A 3 35.84 16.35 -12.88
C GLU A 3 34.37 16.16 -13.24
N SER A 4 33.50 17.01 -12.72
CA SER A 4 32.05 16.95 -13.01
C SER A 4 31.87 17.24 -14.49
N HIS A 5 31.68 16.20 -15.30
CA HIS A 5 31.49 16.34 -16.74
C HIS A 5 30.12 17.02 -16.97
N LEU A 6 30.16 18.29 -17.34
CA LEU A 6 28.98 19.06 -17.77
C LEU A 6 28.63 18.72 -19.21
N ALA A 7 27.35 18.49 -19.51
CA ALA A 7 26.86 18.32 -20.87
C ALA A 7 25.93 19.49 -21.23
N PRO A 8 26.29 20.29 -22.25
CA PRO A 8 25.49 21.43 -22.67
C PRO A 8 24.19 20.97 -23.35
N VAL A 9 23.10 21.70 -23.09
CA VAL A 9 21.80 21.46 -23.70
C VAL A 9 21.58 22.54 -24.76
N ARG A 10 21.58 22.14 -26.03
CA ARG A 10 21.38 23.02 -27.19
C ARG A 10 20.12 22.65 -27.98
N ARG A 11 19.69 21.41 -27.88
CA ARG A 11 18.46 20.91 -28.54
C ARG A 11 17.75 19.93 -27.63
N ALA A 12 16.45 20.15 -27.45
CA ALA A 12 15.56 19.30 -26.69
C ALA A 12 14.48 18.68 -27.58
N LEU A 13 14.23 17.38 -27.41
CA LEU A 13 13.09 16.68 -28.00
C LEU A 13 12.03 16.51 -26.91
N ILE A 14 10.82 17.06 -27.13
CA ILE A 14 9.72 17.06 -26.17
C ILE A 14 8.53 16.30 -26.76
N SER A 15 8.17 15.19 -26.13
CA SER A 15 7.01 14.38 -26.52
C SER A 15 6.36 13.80 -25.27
N VAL A 16 5.37 14.49 -24.73
CA VAL A 16 4.73 14.12 -23.46
C VAL A 16 3.24 13.81 -23.65
N SER A 17 2.74 12.82 -22.94
CA SER A 17 1.32 12.51 -22.80
C SER A 17 0.67 13.43 -21.76
N ASP A 18 1.19 13.43 -20.53
CA ASP A 18 0.85 14.41 -19.52
C ASP A 18 1.53 15.76 -19.82
N LYS A 19 0.72 16.80 -19.95
CA LYS A 19 1.14 18.15 -20.34
C LYS A 19 1.46 19.07 -19.15
N THR A 20 1.44 18.54 -17.91
CA THR A 20 1.65 19.32 -16.70
C THR A 20 2.99 20.07 -16.75
N GLY A 21 2.95 21.40 -16.62
CA GLY A 21 4.13 22.28 -16.56
C GLY A 21 4.98 22.35 -17.85
N ILE A 22 4.61 21.65 -18.96
CA ILE A 22 5.48 21.52 -20.13
C ILE A 22 5.65 22.82 -20.90
N VAL A 23 4.64 23.69 -20.92
CA VAL A 23 4.72 24.98 -21.63
C VAL A 23 5.74 25.90 -20.94
N ASP A 24 5.68 26.02 -19.62
CA ASP A 24 6.60 26.84 -18.84
C ASP A 24 8.04 26.30 -18.92
N PHE A 25 8.20 24.98 -18.86
CA PHE A 25 9.51 24.35 -19.03
C PHE A 25 10.07 24.57 -20.44
N ALA A 26 9.25 24.42 -21.49
CA ALA A 26 9.66 24.67 -22.87
C ALA A 26 10.01 26.15 -23.10
N GLN A 27 9.24 27.09 -22.52
CA GLN A 27 9.56 28.51 -22.56
C GLN A 27 10.93 28.78 -21.92
N ALA A 28 11.18 28.21 -20.74
CA ALA A 28 12.47 28.37 -20.07
C ALA A 28 13.64 27.84 -20.89
N LEU A 29 13.46 26.76 -21.65
CA LEU A 29 14.47 26.24 -22.60
C LEU A 29 14.68 27.21 -23.78
N VAL A 30 13.60 27.77 -24.36
CA VAL A 30 13.67 28.74 -25.47
C VAL A 30 14.41 30.00 -25.02
N ASP A 31 14.13 30.51 -23.82
CA ASP A 31 14.79 31.70 -23.25
C ASP A 31 16.33 31.51 -23.11
N ARG A 32 16.77 30.25 -23.06
CA ARG A 32 18.18 29.83 -23.01
C ARG A 32 18.74 29.43 -24.37
N ASN A 33 18.04 29.79 -25.46
CA ASN A 33 18.41 29.45 -26.83
C ASN A 33 18.50 27.93 -27.12
N VAL A 34 17.73 27.11 -26.42
CA VAL A 34 17.61 25.68 -26.70
C VAL A 34 16.61 25.47 -27.84
N ALA A 35 17.02 24.83 -28.93
CA ALA A 35 16.14 24.50 -30.04
C ALA A 35 15.16 23.38 -29.64
N LEU A 36 13.87 23.55 -29.93
CA LEU A 36 12.85 22.56 -29.58
C LEU A 36 12.43 21.72 -30.79
N LEU A 37 12.45 20.39 -30.60
CA LEU A 37 11.81 19.41 -31.46
C LEU A 37 10.59 18.85 -30.73
N SER A 38 9.49 18.59 -31.43
CA SER A 38 8.32 17.97 -30.81
C SER A 38 7.46 17.22 -31.79
N THR A 39 6.49 16.45 -31.31
CA THR A 39 5.56 15.66 -32.15
C THR A 39 4.11 15.90 -31.75
N GLY A 40 3.21 15.74 -32.72
CA GLY A 40 1.76 15.62 -32.55
C GLY A 40 1.16 16.65 -31.59
N GLY A 41 0.38 16.19 -30.62
CA GLY A 41 -0.35 17.07 -29.69
C GLY A 41 0.56 17.95 -28.80
N THR A 42 1.79 17.53 -28.50
CA THR A 42 2.75 18.36 -27.77
C THR A 42 3.27 19.49 -28.66
N CYS A 43 3.62 19.21 -29.91
CA CYS A 43 4.05 20.24 -30.86
C CYS A 43 2.95 21.29 -31.08
N LYS A 44 1.71 20.86 -31.25
CA LYS A 44 0.55 21.74 -31.38
C LYS A 44 0.41 22.66 -30.17
N LEU A 45 0.43 22.10 -28.96
CA LEU A 45 0.32 22.88 -27.71
C LEU A 45 1.43 23.94 -27.59
N LEU A 46 2.66 23.60 -27.89
CA LEU A 46 3.80 24.51 -27.77
C LEU A 46 3.72 25.63 -28.84
N ARG A 47 3.28 25.31 -30.06
CA ARG A 47 3.02 26.32 -31.15
C ARG A 47 1.89 27.27 -30.77
N GLU A 48 0.79 26.76 -30.20
CA GLU A 48 -0.33 27.57 -29.71
C GLU A 48 0.08 28.50 -28.56
N ALA A 49 1.06 28.11 -27.77
CA ALA A 49 1.70 28.97 -26.77
C ALA A 49 2.71 29.98 -27.34
N GLY A 50 2.89 30.02 -28.67
CA GLY A 50 3.79 30.96 -29.34
C GLY A 50 5.27 30.57 -29.35
N LEU A 51 5.61 29.33 -28.96
CA LEU A 51 6.99 28.87 -28.90
C LEU A 51 7.53 28.43 -30.26
N PRO A 52 8.81 28.74 -30.58
CA PRO A 52 9.46 28.27 -31.81
C PRO A 52 9.79 26.78 -31.66
N VAL A 53 8.96 25.91 -32.24
CA VAL A 53 9.13 24.47 -32.20
C VAL A 53 9.14 23.87 -33.59
N THR A 54 10.10 23.01 -33.87
CA THR A 54 10.20 22.24 -35.11
C THR A 54 9.51 20.90 -34.93
N GLU A 55 8.64 20.52 -35.86
CA GLU A 55 8.03 19.20 -35.83
C GLU A 55 9.04 18.12 -36.26
N VAL A 56 8.95 16.93 -35.63
CA VAL A 56 9.87 15.82 -35.94
C VAL A 56 9.79 15.43 -37.42
N SER A 57 8.63 15.47 -38.06
CA SER A 57 8.47 15.22 -39.49
C SER A 57 9.26 16.21 -40.36
N ASP A 58 9.28 17.49 -39.97
CA ASP A 58 10.06 18.52 -40.68
C ASP A 58 11.57 18.30 -40.45
N HIS A 59 11.96 17.89 -39.22
CA HIS A 59 13.36 17.62 -38.87
C HIS A 59 13.93 16.37 -39.55
N THR A 60 13.11 15.33 -39.72
CA THR A 60 13.52 14.07 -40.36
C THR A 60 13.33 14.06 -41.85
N GLY A 61 12.51 14.97 -42.38
CA GLY A 61 12.03 14.93 -43.75
C GLY A 61 11.13 13.73 -44.07
N PHE A 62 10.61 13.05 -43.01
CA PHE A 62 9.80 11.84 -43.15
C PHE A 62 8.42 12.05 -42.51
N PRO A 63 7.32 11.79 -43.25
CA PRO A 63 5.99 12.02 -42.72
C PRO A 63 5.63 11.02 -41.60
N GLU A 64 4.75 11.44 -40.70
CA GLU A 64 4.06 10.53 -39.77
C GLU A 64 3.22 9.50 -40.56
N MET A 65 3.28 8.23 -40.17
CA MET A 65 2.60 7.13 -40.86
C MET A 65 1.78 6.28 -39.89
N MET A 66 0.84 5.51 -40.43
CA MET A 66 0.06 4.52 -39.71
C MET A 66 -0.65 5.13 -38.48
N ASP A 67 -1.38 6.22 -38.70
CA ASP A 67 -2.11 6.95 -37.66
C ASP A 67 -1.24 7.36 -36.45
N GLY A 68 0.04 7.67 -36.74
CA GLY A 68 0.98 8.11 -35.70
C GLY A 68 1.77 7.03 -35.00
N ARG A 69 1.60 5.76 -35.37
CA ARG A 69 2.39 4.67 -34.81
C ARG A 69 3.89 4.75 -35.13
N VAL A 70 4.23 5.40 -36.24
CA VAL A 70 5.61 5.65 -36.67
C VAL A 70 5.85 7.15 -36.85
N LYS A 71 6.51 7.78 -35.89
CA LYS A 71 6.89 9.20 -35.84
C LYS A 71 8.35 9.40 -35.52
N THR A 72 8.77 8.88 -34.37
CA THR A 72 10.10 9.09 -33.78
C THR A 72 11.06 7.93 -34.00
N LEU A 73 10.56 6.80 -34.51
CA LEU A 73 11.38 5.64 -34.86
C LEU A 73 12.16 5.90 -36.17
N HIS A 74 13.10 6.83 -36.12
CA HIS A 74 13.86 7.28 -37.27
C HIS A 74 15.35 7.37 -36.94
N PRO A 75 16.28 6.98 -37.86
CA PRO A 75 17.72 7.06 -37.63
C PRO A 75 18.21 8.45 -37.24
N THR A 76 17.66 9.52 -37.81
CA THR A 76 18.03 10.90 -37.47
C THR A 76 17.71 11.23 -36.00
N ILE A 77 16.57 10.75 -35.47
CA ILE A 77 16.20 10.96 -34.07
C ILE A 77 17.07 10.12 -33.16
N HIS A 78 17.09 8.80 -33.38
CA HIS A 78 17.86 7.90 -32.50
C HIS A 78 19.37 8.08 -32.64
N GLY A 79 19.88 8.43 -33.82
CA GLY A 79 21.27 8.83 -34.02
C GLY A 79 21.63 10.12 -33.25
N GLY A 80 20.72 11.12 -33.29
CA GLY A 80 20.89 12.35 -32.51
C GLY A 80 20.95 12.12 -31.00
N ILE A 81 20.17 11.16 -30.50
CA ILE A 81 20.15 10.78 -29.08
C ILE A 81 21.35 9.88 -28.72
N LEU A 82 21.63 8.83 -29.51
CA LEU A 82 22.62 7.78 -29.18
C LEU A 82 24.05 8.12 -29.54
N GLY A 83 24.28 9.09 -30.45
CA GLY A 83 25.62 9.47 -30.89
C GLY A 83 26.48 9.93 -29.72
N ARG A 84 27.65 9.29 -29.54
CA ARG A 84 28.61 9.63 -28.49
C ARG A 84 29.40 10.87 -28.92
N ARG A 85 29.25 11.96 -28.16
CA ARG A 85 29.90 13.24 -28.45
C ARG A 85 31.42 13.08 -28.47
N GLY A 86 32.09 13.62 -29.51
CA GLY A 86 33.52 13.48 -29.72
C GLY A 86 33.97 12.14 -30.31
N THR A 87 33.12 11.13 -30.36
CA THR A 87 33.45 9.80 -30.93
C THR A 87 32.75 9.55 -32.26
N ASP A 88 31.44 9.82 -32.30
CA ASP A 88 30.59 9.49 -33.45
C ASP A 88 30.28 10.73 -34.31
N ASP A 89 30.87 11.89 -34.02
CA ASP A 89 30.59 13.17 -34.68
C ASP A 89 30.81 13.11 -36.19
N GLY A 90 31.85 12.39 -36.65
CA GLY A 90 32.12 12.23 -38.07
C GLY A 90 31.04 11.43 -38.80
N VAL A 91 30.50 10.38 -38.18
CA VAL A 91 29.41 9.58 -38.74
C VAL A 91 28.11 10.39 -38.72
N MET A 92 27.81 11.08 -37.62
CA MET A 92 26.65 11.93 -37.53
C MET A 92 26.63 13.02 -38.58
N ALA A 93 27.78 13.68 -38.78
CA ALA A 93 27.92 14.70 -39.81
C ALA A 93 27.76 14.16 -41.24
N SER A 94 28.28 12.95 -41.55
CA SER A 94 28.13 12.32 -42.87
C SER A 94 26.69 11.94 -43.24
N HIS A 95 25.79 11.89 -42.25
CA HIS A 95 24.37 11.56 -42.42
C HIS A 95 23.43 12.70 -42.01
N ASP A 96 23.95 13.92 -41.86
CA ASP A 96 23.19 15.11 -41.46
C ASP A 96 22.41 14.92 -40.15
N ILE A 97 22.95 14.11 -39.21
CA ILE A 97 22.36 13.84 -37.90
C ILE A 97 22.82 14.90 -36.92
N ALA A 98 21.88 15.77 -36.53
CA ALA A 98 22.15 16.78 -35.50
C ALA A 98 21.97 16.20 -34.08
N PRO A 99 22.85 16.55 -33.11
CA PRO A 99 22.73 16.08 -31.74
C PRO A 99 21.41 16.51 -31.08
N ILE A 100 20.87 15.62 -30.23
CA ILE A 100 19.75 15.88 -29.31
C ILE A 100 20.30 15.72 -27.90
N ASP A 101 20.29 16.79 -27.11
CA ASP A 101 21.01 16.86 -25.83
C ASP A 101 20.06 16.65 -24.64
N MET A 102 18.75 16.86 -24.83
CA MET A 102 17.73 16.61 -23.85
C MET A 102 16.52 15.91 -24.50
N VAL A 103 15.98 14.92 -23.80
CA VAL A 103 14.77 14.19 -24.21
C VAL A 103 13.77 14.29 -23.08
N VAL A 104 12.59 14.86 -23.33
CA VAL A 104 11.51 15.03 -22.36
C VAL A 104 10.32 14.21 -22.83
N VAL A 105 10.12 13.05 -22.22
CA VAL A 105 9.13 12.06 -22.65
C VAL A 105 8.52 11.39 -21.44
N ASN A 106 7.22 11.53 -21.27
CA ASN A 106 6.42 10.63 -20.45
C ASN A 106 5.55 9.74 -21.36
N LEU A 107 5.20 8.57 -20.86
CA LEU A 107 4.54 7.54 -21.67
C LEU A 107 3.02 7.71 -21.68
N TYR A 108 2.31 7.00 -22.55
CA TYR A 108 0.85 6.94 -22.54
C TYR A 108 0.37 6.36 -21.18
N PRO A 109 -0.78 6.84 -20.67
CA PRO A 109 -1.28 6.46 -19.34
C PRO A 109 -1.97 5.08 -19.37
N PHE A 110 -1.20 4.01 -19.64
CA PHE A 110 -1.71 2.65 -19.80
C PHE A 110 -2.53 2.20 -18.58
N GLU A 111 -2.00 2.37 -17.36
CA GLU A 111 -2.69 1.96 -16.13
C GLU A 111 -4.02 2.71 -15.93
N ALA A 112 -4.05 4.01 -16.22
CA ALA A 112 -5.28 4.80 -16.14
C ALA A 112 -6.30 4.36 -17.22
N THR A 113 -5.82 3.94 -18.38
CA THR A 113 -6.68 3.43 -19.47
C THR A 113 -7.33 2.12 -19.06
N VAL A 114 -6.54 1.14 -18.62
CA VAL A 114 -7.06 -0.20 -18.25
C VAL A 114 -7.84 -0.21 -16.94
N ALA A 115 -7.73 0.84 -16.12
CA ALA A 115 -8.53 1.00 -14.91
C ALA A 115 -9.97 1.46 -15.18
N ARG A 116 -10.29 1.92 -16.40
CA ARG A 116 -11.66 2.31 -16.77
C ARG A 116 -12.55 1.07 -16.87
N PRO A 117 -13.78 1.11 -16.30
CA PRO A 117 -14.69 -0.04 -16.35
C PRO A 117 -15.10 -0.45 -17.77
N ASP A 118 -15.04 0.47 -18.73
CA ASP A 118 -15.44 0.30 -20.12
C ASP A 118 -14.25 0.06 -21.08
N CYS A 119 -13.04 -0.12 -20.54
CA CYS A 119 -11.85 -0.35 -21.36
C CYS A 119 -11.93 -1.70 -22.08
N SER A 120 -11.93 -1.66 -23.41
CA SER A 120 -11.80 -2.86 -24.22
C SER A 120 -10.36 -3.33 -24.33
N LEU A 121 -10.16 -4.59 -24.73
CA LEU A 121 -8.81 -5.12 -25.01
C LEU A 121 -8.12 -4.32 -26.13
N GLU A 122 -8.88 -3.89 -27.12
CA GLU A 122 -8.39 -3.08 -28.23
C GLU A 122 -7.93 -1.70 -27.75
N ASP A 123 -8.71 -1.03 -26.88
CA ASP A 123 -8.30 0.23 -26.24
C ASP A 123 -7.01 0.07 -25.45
N ALA A 124 -6.85 -1.02 -24.72
CA ALA A 124 -5.63 -1.32 -23.99
C ALA A 124 -4.43 -1.47 -24.94
N ILE A 125 -4.59 -2.19 -26.06
CA ILE A 125 -3.54 -2.39 -27.07
C ILE A 125 -3.14 -1.05 -27.72
N GLU A 126 -4.11 -0.21 -28.11
CA GLU A 126 -3.84 1.07 -28.74
C GLU A 126 -3.17 2.09 -27.80
N ASN A 127 -3.26 1.88 -26.48
CA ASN A 127 -2.58 2.71 -25.49
C ASN A 127 -1.20 2.16 -25.08
N ILE A 128 -0.64 1.21 -25.82
CA ILE A 128 0.76 0.80 -25.66
C ILE A 128 1.66 1.76 -26.44
N ASP A 129 2.48 2.51 -25.73
CA ASP A 129 3.46 3.42 -26.33
C ASP A 129 4.69 2.63 -26.79
N ILE A 130 5.05 2.79 -28.06
CA ILE A 130 6.25 2.19 -28.68
C ILE A 130 7.36 3.22 -28.80
N GLY A 131 7.05 4.41 -29.32
CA GLY A 131 8.03 5.46 -29.61
C GLY A 131 8.63 6.06 -28.34
N GLY A 132 7.80 6.30 -27.33
CA GLY A 132 8.23 6.87 -26.04
C GLY A 132 9.29 6.02 -25.35
N PRO A 133 9.03 4.75 -25.06
CA PRO A 133 10.00 3.87 -24.41
C PRO A 133 11.33 3.75 -25.15
N THR A 134 11.30 3.73 -26.48
CA THR A 134 12.54 3.66 -27.27
C THR A 134 13.41 4.91 -27.12
N MET A 135 12.80 6.11 -27.13
CA MET A 135 13.52 7.37 -26.90
C MET A 135 14.03 7.47 -25.47
N VAL A 136 13.21 7.11 -24.48
CA VAL A 136 13.57 7.11 -23.06
C VAL A 136 14.78 6.22 -22.82
N ARG A 137 14.75 4.97 -23.31
CA ARG A 137 15.85 4.02 -23.15
C ARG A 137 17.12 4.43 -23.91
N ALA A 138 16.97 5.03 -25.10
CA ALA A 138 18.10 5.53 -25.87
C ALA A 138 18.83 6.68 -25.15
N ALA A 139 18.06 7.66 -24.64
CA ALA A 139 18.62 8.78 -23.89
C ALA A 139 19.24 8.34 -22.56
N ALA A 140 18.57 7.47 -21.80
CA ALA A 140 19.10 6.90 -20.57
C ALA A 140 20.40 6.13 -20.79
N LYS A 141 20.51 5.35 -21.88
CA LYS A 141 21.74 4.65 -22.25
C LYS A 141 22.89 5.62 -22.52
N ASN A 142 22.60 6.78 -23.13
CA ASN A 142 23.59 7.81 -23.46
C ASN A 142 23.65 8.94 -22.42
N HIS A 143 23.34 8.67 -21.16
CA HIS A 143 23.32 9.65 -20.07
C HIS A 143 24.64 10.40 -19.87
N ARG A 144 25.73 9.91 -20.43
CA ARG A 144 26.99 10.64 -20.45
C ARG A 144 26.83 12.00 -21.16
N ASP A 145 26.08 12.03 -22.25
CA ASP A 145 25.97 13.17 -23.16
C ASP A 145 24.55 13.74 -23.25
N VAL A 146 23.52 12.99 -22.81
CA VAL A 146 22.10 13.33 -22.99
C VAL A 146 21.36 13.32 -21.65
N THR A 147 20.52 14.34 -21.44
CA THR A 147 19.60 14.43 -20.31
C THR A 147 18.27 13.81 -20.68
N ILE A 148 17.77 12.84 -19.90
CA ILE A 148 16.43 12.27 -20.03
C ILE A 148 15.53 12.77 -18.91
N VAL A 149 14.30 13.19 -19.23
CA VAL A 149 13.32 13.67 -18.26
C VAL A 149 12.00 12.94 -18.51
N VAL A 150 11.52 12.19 -17.51
CA VAL A 150 10.29 11.40 -17.60
C VAL A 150 9.18 11.91 -16.69
N ASP A 151 9.48 12.87 -15.83
CA ASP A 151 8.58 13.37 -14.80
C ASP A 151 8.62 14.90 -14.72
N ALA A 152 7.44 15.53 -14.72
CA ALA A 152 7.30 16.98 -14.60
C ALA A 152 7.86 17.53 -13.27
N GLY A 153 7.92 16.71 -12.22
CA GLY A 153 8.53 17.08 -10.94
C GLY A 153 10.00 17.45 -11.02
N ASP A 154 10.71 17.03 -12.09
CA ASP A 154 12.12 17.33 -12.29
C ASP A 154 12.37 18.68 -13.01
N TYR A 155 11.34 19.33 -13.57
CA TYR A 155 11.52 20.53 -14.40
C TYR A 155 12.17 21.69 -13.63
N ALA A 156 11.73 21.97 -12.42
CA ALA A 156 12.21 23.10 -11.65
C ALA A 156 13.71 22.97 -11.31
N CYS A 157 14.14 21.82 -10.82
CA CYS A 157 15.54 21.59 -10.46
C CYS A 157 16.45 21.60 -11.69
N LEU A 158 15.96 21.14 -12.85
CA LEU A 158 16.72 21.22 -14.11
C LEU A 158 16.90 22.65 -14.59
N ILE A 159 15.89 23.51 -14.48
CA ILE A 159 16.00 24.94 -14.81
C ILE A 159 17.05 25.60 -13.92
N GLU A 160 16.99 25.36 -12.60
CA GLU A 160 17.98 25.89 -11.64
C GLU A 160 19.41 25.42 -12.01
N GLU A 161 19.57 24.17 -12.40
CA GLU A 161 20.88 23.63 -12.77
C GLU A 161 21.40 24.20 -14.11
N LEU A 162 20.53 24.41 -15.12
CA LEU A 162 20.87 25.07 -16.38
C LEU A 162 21.35 26.51 -16.13
N ASP A 163 20.70 27.23 -15.21
CA ASP A 163 21.12 28.59 -14.83
C ASP A 163 22.48 28.60 -14.12
N ALA A 164 22.71 27.62 -13.26
CA ALA A 164 23.96 27.53 -12.48
C ALA A 164 25.18 27.14 -13.32
N HIS A 165 24.98 26.49 -14.48
CA HIS A 165 26.06 25.86 -15.26
C HIS A 165 26.07 26.24 -16.75
N ASP A 166 25.66 27.45 -17.10
CA ASP A 166 25.68 27.97 -18.47
C ASP A 166 25.01 26.99 -19.48
N ASN A 167 23.76 26.67 -19.23
CA ASN A 167 22.95 25.72 -20.02
C ASN A 167 23.51 24.28 -20.09
N ALA A 168 24.20 23.83 -19.04
CA ALA A 168 24.70 22.46 -18.98
C ALA A 168 24.17 21.75 -17.73
N ILE A 169 24.04 20.41 -17.83
CA ILE A 169 23.60 19.54 -16.74
C ILE A 169 24.78 18.68 -16.29
N ARG A 170 24.93 18.49 -14.97
CA ARG A 170 25.99 17.66 -14.37
C ARG A 170 25.79 16.17 -14.67
N HIS A 171 26.87 15.44 -14.69
CA HIS A 171 26.83 13.99 -14.89
C HIS A 171 26.02 13.25 -13.82
N GLU A 172 26.13 13.67 -12.56
CA GLU A 172 25.41 13.05 -11.44
C GLU A 172 23.89 13.18 -11.63
N THR A 173 23.41 14.35 -12.04
CA THR A 173 22.00 14.60 -12.33
C THR A 173 21.53 13.77 -13.52
N ARG A 174 22.30 13.73 -14.62
CA ARG A 174 21.96 12.91 -15.78
C ARG A 174 21.94 11.42 -15.48
N PHE A 175 22.86 10.95 -14.63
CA PHE A 175 22.90 9.55 -14.21
C PHE A 175 21.69 9.19 -13.34
N ASP A 176 21.31 10.04 -12.39
CA ASP A 176 20.12 9.85 -11.56
C ASP A 176 18.84 9.80 -12.41
N LEU A 177 18.68 10.76 -13.32
CA LEU A 177 17.56 10.78 -14.27
C LEU A 177 17.55 9.56 -15.20
N ALA A 178 18.71 9.02 -15.59
CA ALA A 178 18.79 7.80 -16.36
C ALA A 178 18.32 6.57 -15.58
N ILE A 179 18.61 6.48 -14.30
CA ILE A 179 18.07 5.45 -13.40
C ILE A 179 16.55 5.60 -13.36
N LYS A 180 16.03 6.80 -13.06
CA LYS A 180 14.59 7.10 -13.02
C LYS A 180 13.88 6.74 -14.34
N ALA A 181 14.54 6.97 -15.49
CA ALA A 181 14.02 6.59 -16.80
C ALA A 181 13.90 5.07 -16.97
N PHE A 182 14.87 4.28 -16.50
CA PHE A 182 14.77 2.82 -16.52
C PHE A 182 13.73 2.30 -15.52
N GLU A 183 13.60 2.91 -14.35
CA GLU A 183 12.55 2.61 -13.38
C GLU A 183 11.17 2.86 -14.00
N HIS A 184 10.99 3.98 -14.72
CA HIS A 184 9.76 4.34 -15.41
C HIS A 184 9.38 3.34 -16.50
N THR A 185 10.32 2.93 -17.37
CA THR A 185 10.05 1.94 -18.41
C THR A 185 9.82 0.54 -17.84
N ALA A 186 10.52 0.15 -16.77
CA ALA A 186 10.30 -1.13 -16.09
C ALA A 186 8.91 -1.22 -15.46
N HIS A 187 8.43 -0.13 -14.84
CA HIS A 187 7.07 -0.03 -14.31
C HIS A 187 6.03 -0.18 -15.41
N TYR A 188 6.21 0.58 -16.49
CA TYR A 188 5.33 0.58 -17.65
C TYR A 188 5.20 -0.82 -18.29
N ASP A 189 6.32 -1.47 -18.61
CA ASP A 189 6.35 -2.81 -19.18
C ASP A 189 5.76 -3.85 -18.22
N GLY A 190 6.03 -3.69 -16.92
CA GLY A 190 5.50 -4.53 -15.85
C GLY A 190 3.97 -4.46 -15.78
N ALA A 191 3.40 -3.25 -15.84
CA ALA A 191 1.94 -3.03 -15.84
C ALA A 191 1.28 -3.68 -17.06
N ILE A 192 1.86 -3.52 -18.25
CA ILE A 192 1.39 -4.15 -19.48
C ILE A 192 1.43 -5.69 -19.35
N ALA A 193 2.56 -6.25 -18.90
CA ALA A 193 2.74 -7.69 -18.77
C ALA A 193 1.76 -8.29 -17.75
N ASN A 194 1.52 -7.63 -16.63
CA ASN A 194 0.55 -8.06 -15.63
C ASN A 194 -0.87 -8.05 -16.19
N TYR A 195 -1.29 -6.95 -16.83
CA TYR A 195 -2.63 -6.83 -17.41
C TYR A 195 -2.92 -7.91 -18.45
N PHE A 196 -2.05 -8.06 -19.46
CA PHE A 196 -2.25 -9.08 -20.49
C PHE A 196 -2.07 -10.50 -19.96
N GLY A 197 -1.18 -10.69 -18.97
CA GLY A 197 -0.98 -11.97 -18.32
C GLY A 197 -2.25 -12.50 -17.65
N GLN A 198 -3.09 -11.63 -17.11
CA GLN A 198 -4.40 -11.99 -16.53
C GLN A 198 -5.43 -12.40 -17.60
N GLN A 199 -5.29 -11.94 -18.84
CA GLN A 199 -6.20 -12.30 -19.94
C GLN A 199 -5.94 -13.70 -20.54
N LEU A 200 -4.76 -14.30 -20.28
CA LEU A 200 -4.37 -15.59 -20.86
C LEU A 200 -5.09 -16.81 -20.27
N GLY A 201 -5.59 -16.73 -19.05
CA GLY A 201 -6.45 -17.76 -18.45
C GLY A 201 -7.91 -17.45 -18.76
N ASN A 202 -8.76 -18.45 -19.04
CA ASN A 202 -10.21 -18.29 -19.29
C ASN A 202 -10.97 -17.58 -18.13
N GLY A 203 -10.40 -16.55 -17.54
CA GLY A 203 -10.93 -15.76 -16.43
C GLY A 203 -10.96 -16.48 -15.08
N SER A 204 -10.46 -17.72 -14.98
CA SER A 204 -10.63 -18.55 -13.79
C SER A 204 -9.45 -18.60 -12.82
N GLU A 205 -8.25 -18.17 -13.22
CA GLU A 205 -7.07 -18.30 -12.34
C GLU A 205 -6.54 -16.97 -11.77
N GLY A 206 -6.97 -15.79 -12.27
CA GLY A 206 -6.70 -14.48 -11.66
C GLY A 206 -5.22 -14.04 -11.52
N PHE A 207 -4.26 -14.97 -11.70
CA PHE A 207 -2.83 -14.72 -11.51
C PHE A 207 -2.07 -14.73 -12.85
N PRO A 208 -1.24 -13.71 -13.17
CA PRO A 208 -0.46 -13.65 -14.39
C PRO A 208 0.67 -14.68 -14.37
N ARG A 209 1.12 -15.13 -15.56
CA ARG A 209 2.27 -16.05 -15.70
C ARG A 209 3.56 -15.50 -15.08
N THR A 210 3.75 -14.20 -15.10
CA THR A 210 4.83 -13.48 -14.43
C THR A 210 4.23 -12.36 -13.61
N LEU A 211 4.64 -12.24 -12.34
CA LEU A 211 4.22 -11.15 -11.47
C LEU A 211 5.30 -10.06 -11.47
N ASN A 212 4.93 -8.87 -11.92
CA ASN A 212 5.79 -7.70 -11.86
C ASN A 212 5.27 -6.78 -10.76
N LEU A 213 6.12 -6.51 -9.77
CA LEU A 213 5.82 -5.62 -8.65
C LEU A 213 6.94 -4.59 -8.55
N GLN A 214 6.60 -3.33 -8.75
CA GLN A 214 7.52 -2.22 -8.52
C GLN A 214 7.06 -1.42 -7.30
N LEU A 215 7.95 -1.28 -6.35
CA LEU A 215 7.75 -0.49 -5.14
C LEU A 215 8.80 0.62 -5.07
N VAL A 216 8.38 1.80 -4.66
CA VAL A 216 9.25 2.97 -4.49
C VAL A 216 9.74 3.05 -3.06
N LYS A 217 11.03 3.20 -2.87
CA LYS A 217 11.61 3.37 -1.53
C LYS A 217 11.16 4.69 -0.91
N ALA A 218 10.38 4.58 0.17
CA ALA A 218 9.92 5.74 0.92
C ALA A 218 10.97 6.20 1.95
N GLU A 219 11.63 5.25 2.62
CA GLU A 219 12.52 5.58 3.72
C GLU A 219 13.53 4.45 3.97
N THR A 220 14.76 4.81 4.35
CA THR A 220 15.74 3.87 4.91
C THR A 220 15.55 3.83 6.41
N MET A 221 15.23 2.66 6.96
CA MET A 221 14.95 2.47 8.37
C MET A 221 16.23 2.29 9.18
N ARG A 222 16.17 2.63 10.46
CA ARG A 222 17.33 2.52 11.36
C ARG A 222 17.88 1.09 11.43
N TYR A 223 17.00 0.09 11.46
CA TYR A 223 17.27 -1.35 11.41
C TYR A 223 15.96 -2.09 11.11
N GLY A 224 16.03 -3.38 10.84
CA GLY A 224 14.88 -4.23 10.59
C GLY A 224 14.14 -4.64 11.85
N GLU A 225 13.54 -5.83 11.83
CA GLU A 225 12.89 -6.39 13.01
C GLU A 225 13.89 -6.53 14.17
N ASN A 226 15.14 -6.86 13.84
CA ASN A 226 16.23 -6.96 14.80
C ASN A 226 17.37 -5.97 14.47
N PRO A 227 18.14 -5.51 15.48
CA PRO A 227 19.16 -4.46 15.32
C PRO A 227 20.29 -4.77 14.32
N HIS A 228 20.56 -6.04 14.05
CA HIS A 228 21.59 -6.46 13.09
C HIS A 228 21.11 -6.50 11.63
N GLN A 229 19.81 -6.28 11.38
CA GLN A 229 19.21 -6.31 10.06
C GLN A 229 19.09 -4.91 9.47
N GLN A 230 19.51 -4.72 8.23
CA GLN A 230 19.20 -3.50 7.47
C GLN A 230 17.76 -3.57 6.96
N ALA A 231 17.10 -2.41 6.88
CA ALA A 231 15.73 -2.32 6.37
C ALA A 231 15.46 -1.00 5.66
N ALA A 232 14.47 -1.04 4.79
CA ALA A 232 13.85 0.12 4.16
C ALA A 232 12.35 -0.12 4.02
N PHE A 233 11.59 0.95 4.04
CA PHE A 233 10.17 0.92 3.75
C PHE A 233 9.95 1.31 2.28
N TYR A 234 9.23 0.46 1.56
CA TYR A 234 8.83 0.70 0.18
C TYR A 234 7.32 0.84 0.12
N LYS A 235 6.84 1.68 -0.80
CA LYS A 235 5.42 1.96 -1.05
C LYS A 235 5.07 1.59 -2.48
N GLU A 236 3.81 1.29 -2.73
CA GLU A 236 3.26 1.23 -4.08
C GLU A 236 3.37 2.60 -4.75
N HIS A 237 3.61 2.63 -6.06
CA HIS A 237 3.73 3.87 -6.82
C HIS A 237 2.46 4.72 -6.73
N SER A 238 1.30 4.06 -6.76
CA SER A 238 -0.02 4.69 -6.61
C SER A 238 -0.88 3.84 -5.69
N ALA A 239 -0.69 4.01 -4.37
CA ALA A 239 -1.53 3.32 -3.38
C ALA A 239 -2.99 3.76 -3.53
N LYS A 240 -3.88 2.82 -3.86
CA LYS A 240 -5.30 3.06 -4.08
C LYS A 240 -6.11 3.07 -2.78
N GLU A 241 -5.58 2.48 -1.74
CA GLU A 241 -6.23 2.33 -0.45
C GLU A 241 -5.49 3.11 0.64
N VAL A 242 -6.26 3.63 1.57
CA VAL A 242 -5.74 4.31 2.75
C VAL A 242 -5.14 3.28 3.72
N GLY A 243 -3.86 3.44 4.03
CA GLY A 243 -3.10 2.54 4.91
C GLY A 243 -1.92 3.24 5.56
N ILE A 244 -1.06 2.47 6.23
CA ILE A 244 0.17 3.01 6.83
C ILE A 244 1.08 3.67 5.78
N ALA A 245 1.06 3.17 4.55
CA ALA A 245 1.86 3.70 3.45
C ALA A 245 1.44 5.11 3.00
N THR A 246 0.18 5.49 3.19
CA THR A 246 -0.38 6.80 2.83
C THR A 246 -0.57 7.72 4.02
N ALA A 247 -0.40 7.22 5.25
CA ALA A 247 -0.58 7.98 6.47
C ALA A 247 0.43 9.14 6.59
N MET A 248 -0.04 10.27 7.13
CA MET A 248 0.79 11.43 7.45
C MET A 248 1.24 11.37 8.91
N GLN A 249 2.52 11.44 9.15
CA GLN A 249 3.05 11.54 10.51
C GLN A 249 3.00 12.99 10.98
N LEU A 250 2.25 13.24 12.06
CA LEU A 250 2.08 14.58 12.65
C LEU A 250 3.10 14.88 13.74
N GLN A 251 3.59 13.85 14.43
CA GLN A 251 4.54 13.98 15.55
C GLN A 251 5.39 12.72 15.70
N GLY A 252 6.52 12.87 16.38
CA GLY A 252 7.38 11.79 16.84
C GLY A 252 8.60 11.56 15.97
N LYS A 253 9.42 10.58 16.36
CA LYS A 253 10.58 10.11 15.57
C LYS A 253 10.09 9.29 14.36
N ALA A 254 10.97 9.07 13.38
CA ALA A 254 10.73 8.12 12.28
C ALA A 254 10.20 6.77 12.80
N LEU A 255 9.32 6.15 12.03
CA LEU A 255 8.78 4.84 12.35
C LEU A 255 9.89 3.78 12.27
N SER A 256 9.89 2.82 13.20
CA SER A 256 10.71 1.62 13.07
C SER A 256 10.00 0.56 12.21
N TYR A 257 10.73 -0.43 11.76
CA TYR A 257 10.18 -1.60 11.06
C TYR A 257 8.99 -2.21 11.83
N ASN A 258 9.17 -2.45 13.13
CA ASN A 258 8.11 -3.00 13.98
C ASN A 258 6.95 -2.03 14.17
N ASN A 259 7.20 -0.70 14.23
CA ASN A 259 6.10 0.26 14.28
C ASN A 259 5.23 0.20 13.02
N VAL A 260 5.83 0.07 11.83
CA VAL A 260 5.05 -0.05 10.59
C VAL A 260 4.20 -1.31 10.61
N ALA A 261 4.79 -2.46 10.92
CA ALA A 261 4.08 -3.75 10.93
C ALA A 261 2.95 -3.80 11.97
N ASP A 262 3.22 -3.33 13.20
CA ASP A 262 2.22 -3.32 14.27
C ASP A 262 1.10 -2.29 14.02
N THR A 263 1.45 -1.13 13.42
CA THR A 263 0.47 -0.11 13.08
C THR A 263 -0.45 -0.56 11.94
N ASP A 264 0.09 -1.25 10.94
CA ASP A 264 -0.70 -1.85 9.87
C ASP A 264 -1.71 -2.85 10.43
N ALA A 265 -1.26 -3.77 11.29
CA ALA A 265 -2.13 -4.74 11.94
C ALA A 265 -3.25 -4.09 12.79
N ALA A 266 -2.96 -2.99 13.48
CA ALA A 266 -3.93 -2.25 14.28
C ALA A 266 -4.95 -1.51 13.41
N LEU A 267 -4.46 -0.85 12.36
CA LEU A 267 -5.28 -0.07 11.42
C LEU A 267 -6.24 -0.98 10.64
N GLU A 268 -5.74 -2.07 10.09
CA GLU A 268 -6.57 -3.01 9.33
C GLU A 268 -7.66 -3.67 10.20
N CYS A 269 -7.35 -3.94 11.47
CA CYS A 269 -8.35 -4.43 12.41
C CYS A 269 -9.44 -3.37 12.70
N VAL A 270 -9.05 -2.13 13.03
CA VAL A 270 -10.02 -1.10 13.43
C VAL A 270 -10.93 -0.64 12.29
N LYS A 271 -10.48 -0.73 11.04
CA LYS A 271 -11.29 -0.44 9.84
C LYS A 271 -12.56 -1.30 9.73
N ASN A 272 -12.60 -2.46 10.38
CA ASN A 272 -13.74 -3.39 10.28
C ASN A 272 -14.91 -3.05 11.22
N PHE A 273 -14.83 -1.96 11.99
CA PHE A 273 -15.87 -1.52 12.91
C PHE A 273 -16.54 -0.24 12.44
N HIS A 274 -17.87 -0.20 12.52
CA HIS A 274 -18.66 0.99 12.16
C HIS A 274 -18.90 1.91 13.35
N GLU A 275 -19.03 1.35 14.56
CA GLU A 275 -19.15 2.09 15.81
C GLU A 275 -17.78 2.69 16.20
N PRO A 276 -17.74 3.73 17.09
CA PRO A 276 -16.46 4.19 17.61
C PRO A 276 -15.66 3.05 18.24
N ALA A 277 -14.47 2.80 17.71
CA ALA A 277 -13.66 1.62 18.04
C ALA A 277 -12.24 1.98 18.40
N CYS A 278 -11.67 1.18 19.31
CA CYS A 278 -10.26 1.18 19.68
C CYS A 278 -9.67 -0.22 19.51
N VAL A 279 -8.52 -0.29 18.86
CA VAL A 279 -7.69 -1.51 18.74
C VAL A 279 -6.32 -1.21 19.31
N ILE A 280 -5.88 -2.02 20.27
CA ILE A 280 -4.53 -1.97 20.82
C ILE A 280 -3.79 -3.22 20.36
N VAL A 281 -2.64 -3.00 19.70
CA VAL A 281 -1.80 -4.07 19.13
C VAL A 281 -0.46 -4.12 19.82
N LYS A 282 0.01 -5.33 20.05
CA LYS A 282 1.37 -5.63 20.46
C LYS A 282 1.89 -6.84 19.69
N HIS A 283 3.07 -6.67 19.05
CA HIS A 283 3.70 -7.72 18.24
C HIS A 283 2.74 -8.30 17.16
N ALA A 284 2.16 -7.39 16.37
CA ALA A 284 1.21 -7.66 15.29
C ALA A 284 -0.06 -8.44 15.71
N ASN A 285 -0.39 -8.49 17.00
CA ASN A 285 -1.63 -9.09 17.50
C ASN A 285 -2.46 -8.08 18.28
N PRO A 286 -3.77 -7.98 18.04
CA PRO A 286 -4.68 -7.29 18.93
C PRO A 286 -4.59 -7.91 20.35
N CYS A 287 -4.27 -7.09 21.34
CA CYS A 287 -4.30 -7.48 22.75
C CYS A 287 -5.50 -6.90 23.50
N GLY A 288 -6.15 -5.89 22.93
CA GLY A 288 -7.40 -5.32 23.42
C GLY A 288 -8.16 -4.64 22.29
N VAL A 289 -9.44 -4.96 22.15
CA VAL A 289 -10.35 -4.37 21.15
C VAL A 289 -11.68 -4.06 21.83
N ALA A 290 -12.24 -2.91 21.54
CA ALA A 290 -13.58 -2.56 21.98
C ALA A 290 -14.27 -1.59 21.02
N VAL A 291 -15.60 -1.64 20.99
CA VAL A 291 -16.47 -0.64 20.42
C VAL A 291 -17.39 -0.08 21.52
N SER A 292 -17.69 1.22 21.43
CA SER A 292 -18.52 1.90 22.42
C SER A 292 -19.18 3.13 21.79
N ASP A 293 -19.94 3.88 22.59
CA ASP A 293 -20.58 5.12 22.14
C ASP A 293 -19.57 6.28 21.96
N SER A 294 -18.41 6.20 22.62
CA SER A 294 -17.32 7.18 22.51
C SER A 294 -15.95 6.52 22.32
N LEU A 295 -14.98 7.27 21.74
CA LEU A 295 -13.60 6.78 21.64
C LEU A 295 -12.94 6.60 23.01
N GLY A 296 -13.23 7.49 23.96
CA GLY A 296 -12.69 7.40 25.31
C GLY A 296 -13.09 6.11 26.01
N ASP A 297 -14.38 5.76 25.92
CA ASP A 297 -14.90 4.50 26.49
C ASP A 297 -14.36 3.28 25.72
N ALA A 298 -14.30 3.34 24.38
CA ALA A 298 -13.72 2.27 23.58
C ALA A 298 -12.26 2.03 23.95
N TYR A 299 -11.46 3.09 24.13
CA TYR A 299 -10.09 2.97 24.60
C TYR A 299 -9.99 2.37 26.01
N ASP A 300 -10.83 2.85 26.95
CA ASP A 300 -10.85 2.34 28.32
C ASP A 300 -11.13 0.84 28.37
N LEU A 301 -12.16 0.40 27.65
CA LEU A 301 -12.55 -1.01 27.54
C LEU A 301 -11.45 -1.87 26.87
N ALA A 302 -10.86 -1.39 25.77
CA ALA A 302 -9.80 -2.09 25.07
C ALA A 302 -8.53 -2.24 25.94
N PHE A 303 -8.14 -1.16 26.63
CA PHE A 303 -6.98 -1.18 27.52
C PHE A 303 -7.15 -2.20 28.66
N HIS A 304 -8.34 -2.28 29.26
CA HIS A 304 -8.59 -3.20 30.37
C HIS A 304 -8.66 -4.68 29.97
N THR A 305 -8.61 -5.02 28.68
CA THR A 305 -8.50 -6.42 28.24
C THR A 305 -7.16 -7.04 28.65
N ASP A 306 -6.06 -6.31 28.44
CA ASP A 306 -4.70 -6.77 28.76
C ASP A 306 -3.79 -5.56 28.98
N PRO A 307 -3.87 -4.90 30.16
CA PRO A 307 -3.08 -3.71 30.46
C PRO A 307 -1.56 -3.94 30.41
N GLU A 308 -1.12 -5.16 30.70
CA GLU A 308 0.29 -5.54 30.67
C GLU A 308 0.82 -5.52 29.22
N SER A 309 0.11 -6.15 28.29
CA SER A 309 0.50 -6.19 26.87
C SER A 309 0.28 -4.84 26.18
N ALA A 310 -0.66 -4.02 26.62
CA ALA A 310 -0.93 -2.70 26.07
C ALA A 310 0.25 -1.72 26.27
N PHE A 311 1.11 -1.95 27.28
CA PHE A 311 2.27 -1.11 27.53
C PHE A 311 3.26 -1.13 26.35
N GLY A 312 3.54 0.04 25.77
CA GLY A 312 4.39 0.19 24.58
C GLY A 312 3.76 -0.40 23.32
N GLY A 313 2.44 -0.53 23.29
CA GLY A 313 1.68 -0.97 22.13
C GLY A 313 1.37 0.15 21.15
N ILE A 314 0.62 -0.21 20.11
CA ILE A 314 0.07 0.67 19.08
C ILE A 314 -1.43 0.83 19.36
N ILE A 315 -1.94 2.04 19.25
CA ILE A 315 -3.38 2.32 19.42
C ILE A 315 -3.94 2.84 18.10
N ALA A 316 -4.95 2.18 17.57
CA ALA A 316 -5.68 2.60 16.38
C ALA A 316 -7.14 2.93 16.70
N PHE A 317 -7.63 4.01 16.10
CA PHE A 317 -9.01 4.48 16.20
C PHE A 317 -9.65 4.61 14.82
N ASN A 318 -10.97 4.47 14.75
CA ASN A 318 -11.74 4.66 13.52
C ASN A 318 -12.53 5.99 13.46
N ARG A 319 -12.28 6.89 14.37
CA ARG A 319 -12.85 8.25 14.43
C ARG A 319 -11.75 9.25 14.77
N GLU A 320 -12.08 10.55 14.66
CA GLU A 320 -11.18 11.64 15.08
C GLU A 320 -10.80 11.49 16.55
N LEU A 321 -9.49 11.52 16.83
CA LEU A 321 -8.95 11.51 18.19
C LEU A 321 -9.15 12.89 18.83
N ASP A 322 -9.90 12.92 19.93
CA ASP A 322 -10.17 14.10 20.74
C ASP A 322 -9.16 14.29 21.89
N ALA A 323 -9.16 15.49 22.48
CA ALA A 323 -8.21 15.87 23.54
C ALA A 323 -8.41 15.08 24.85
N ALA A 324 -9.64 14.72 25.20
CA ALA A 324 -9.93 14.00 26.45
C ALA A 324 -9.41 12.56 26.36
N THR A 325 -9.67 11.89 25.25
CA THR A 325 -9.13 10.55 24.96
C THR A 325 -7.60 10.57 24.90
N ALA A 326 -7.01 11.58 24.22
CA ALA A 326 -5.56 11.75 24.16
C ALA A 326 -4.94 11.94 25.55
N GLN A 327 -5.57 12.76 26.41
CA GLN A 327 -5.10 12.97 27.80
C GLN A 327 -5.13 11.67 28.58
N THR A 328 -6.22 10.92 28.49
CA THR A 328 -6.36 9.62 29.17
C THR A 328 -5.24 8.64 28.75
N ILE A 329 -4.92 8.57 27.46
CA ILE A 329 -3.82 7.73 26.94
C ILE A 329 -2.47 8.15 27.52
N VAL A 330 -2.15 9.44 27.45
CA VAL A 330 -0.84 9.99 27.88
C VAL A 330 -0.61 9.82 29.37
N ASP A 331 -1.67 9.89 30.19
CA ASP A 331 -1.59 9.72 31.63
C ASP A 331 -1.51 8.25 32.06
N ARG A 332 -2.09 7.34 31.27
CA ARG A 332 -2.28 5.93 31.65
C ARG A 332 -1.13 5.03 31.24
N GLN A 333 -0.61 5.16 30.02
CA GLN A 333 0.36 4.20 29.50
C GLN A 333 1.46 4.83 28.64
N PHE A 334 2.57 4.11 28.54
CA PHE A 334 3.52 4.33 27.46
C PHE A 334 2.94 3.75 26.16
N VAL A 335 2.94 4.55 25.08
CA VAL A 335 2.47 4.16 23.75
C VAL A 335 3.52 4.52 22.70
N GLU A 336 3.73 3.65 21.73
CA GLU A 336 4.70 3.85 20.64
C GLU A 336 4.09 4.66 19.48
N VAL A 337 2.88 4.30 19.04
CA VAL A 337 2.17 4.92 17.92
C VAL A 337 0.69 5.06 18.25
N ILE A 338 0.11 6.19 17.87
CA ILE A 338 -1.33 6.42 17.81
C ILE A 338 -1.69 6.73 16.36
N ILE A 339 -2.70 6.03 15.81
CA ILE A 339 -3.17 6.24 14.46
C ILE A 339 -4.69 6.42 14.44
N ALA A 340 -5.18 7.42 13.71
CA ALA A 340 -6.60 7.72 13.55
C ALA A 340 -6.87 8.35 12.17
N PRO A 341 -8.13 8.36 11.70
CA PRO A 341 -8.50 9.10 10.48
C PRO A 341 -8.17 10.59 10.58
N GLU A 342 -8.41 11.19 11.74
CA GLU A 342 -8.12 12.59 12.05
C GLU A 342 -7.65 12.71 13.50
N VAL A 343 -6.83 13.72 13.77
CA VAL A 343 -6.35 14.08 15.12
C VAL A 343 -6.56 15.57 15.30
N ASN A 344 -7.44 15.98 16.21
CA ASN A 344 -7.69 17.39 16.37
C ASN A 344 -6.50 18.13 17.01
N ALA A 345 -6.43 19.44 16.78
CA ALA A 345 -5.30 20.25 17.22
C ALA A 345 -5.11 20.24 18.76
N ALA A 346 -6.20 20.12 19.53
CA ALA A 346 -6.14 20.05 20.98
C ALA A 346 -5.57 18.70 21.45
N ALA A 347 -5.95 17.59 20.81
CA ALA A 347 -5.38 16.26 21.07
C ALA A 347 -3.88 16.24 20.77
N LEU A 348 -3.47 16.79 19.61
CA LEU A 348 -2.07 16.89 19.25
C LEU A 348 -1.28 17.71 20.26
N SER A 349 -1.85 18.81 20.76
CA SER A 349 -1.22 19.65 21.81
C SER A 349 -1.02 18.88 23.12
N VAL A 350 -1.96 18.03 23.51
CA VAL A 350 -1.84 17.15 24.69
C VAL A 350 -0.69 16.15 24.48
N ILE A 351 -0.66 15.48 23.32
CA ILE A 351 0.34 14.44 23.04
C ILE A 351 1.74 15.05 22.89
N ALA A 352 1.86 16.33 22.51
CA ALA A 352 3.14 17.04 22.34
C ALA A 352 4.03 17.02 23.60
N ALA A 353 3.43 16.87 24.80
CA ALA A 353 4.17 16.67 26.05
C ALA A 353 5.04 15.40 26.05
N LYS A 354 4.68 14.41 25.22
CA LYS A 354 5.38 13.11 25.07
C LYS A 354 6.00 13.00 23.67
N LYS A 355 7.08 13.72 23.41
CA LYS A 355 7.75 13.89 22.11
C LYS A 355 8.09 12.58 21.37
N ASN A 356 8.16 11.44 22.07
CA ASN A 356 8.50 10.15 21.48
C ASN A 356 7.29 9.39 20.91
N ILE A 357 6.07 9.78 21.27
CA ILE A 357 4.85 9.17 20.70
C ILE A 357 4.75 9.59 19.23
N ARG A 358 4.60 8.62 18.35
CA ARG A 358 4.33 8.87 16.93
C ARG A 358 2.83 9.00 16.74
N VAL A 359 2.41 10.07 16.11
CA VAL A 359 0.99 10.33 15.82
C VAL A 359 0.81 10.34 14.32
N LEU A 360 -0.08 9.48 13.84
CA LEU A 360 -0.36 9.29 12.43
C LEU A 360 -1.82 9.64 12.12
N LYS A 361 -2.02 10.32 10.99
CA LYS A 361 -3.32 10.65 10.43
C LYS A 361 -3.46 9.97 9.08
N THR A 362 -4.56 9.24 8.86
CA THR A 362 -4.79 8.53 7.61
C THR A 362 -5.68 9.29 6.62
N GLY A 363 -6.54 10.20 7.09
CA GLY A 363 -7.67 10.70 6.34
C GLY A 363 -8.87 9.73 6.37
N GLU A 364 -9.92 10.08 5.63
CA GLU A 364 -11.12 9.25 5.52
C GLU A 364 -10.85 7.97 4.73
N TRP A 365 -11.51 6.89 5.12
CA TRP A 365 -11.36 5.58 4.52
C TRP A 365 -12.40 5.34 3.43
N SER A 366 -11.99 4.83 2.30
CA SER A 366 -12.85 4.26 1.26
C SER A 366 -13.09 2.77 1.49
N ALA A 367 -14.03 2.21 0.76
CA ALA A 367 -14.21 0.76 0.72
C ALA A 367 -12.91 0.05 0.29
N PRO A 368 -12.63 -1.16 0.81
CA PRO A 368 -11.46 -1.94 0.39
C PRO A 368 -11.42 -2.12 -1.13
N VAL A 369 -10.25 -1.95 -1.71
CA VAL A 369 -9.98 -2.30 -3.10
C VAL A 369 -9.32 -3.66 -3.10
N GLY A 370 -9.83 -4.62 -3.88
CA GLY A 370 -9.26 -5.97 -3.97
C GLY A 370 -7.72 -5.88 -4.11
N ALA A 371 -7.01 -6.38 -3.13
CA ALA A 371 -5.56 -6.36 -3.04
C ALA A 371 -5.02 -7.78 -2.92
N GLN A 372 -3.73 -7.93 -3.20
CA GLN A 372 -3.03 -9.19 -3.00
C GLN A 372 -2.24 -9.16 -1.70
N ASP A 373 -2.14 -10.30 -1.04
CA ASP A 373 -1.29 -10.55 0.11
C ASP A 373 -0.08 -11.40 -0.31
N PHE A 374 1.10 -11.06 0.22
CA PHE A 374 2.37 -11.63 -0.19
C PHE A 374 3.10 -12.25 1.00
N LYS A 375 3.50 -13.51 0.85
CA LYS A 375 4.34 -14.19 1.83
C LYS A 375 5.65 -14.66 1.19
N ARG A 376 6.76 -14.07 1.60
CA ARG A 376 8.10 -14.47 1.13
C ARG A 376 8.43 -15.87 1.64
N VAL A 377 8.82 -16.74 0.70
CA VAL A 377 9.42 -18.05 1.01
C VAL A 377 10.80 -18.14 0.38
N ASN A 378 11.63 -19.09 0.82
CA ASN A 378 12.95 -19.22 0.23
C ASN A 378 12.84 -19.62 -1.27
N GLY A 379 13.41 -18.80 -2.14
CA GLY A 379 13.37 -19.00 -3.59
C GLY A 379 12.05 -18.59 -4.27
N GLY A 380 11.05 -18.04 -3.54
CA GLY A 380 9.76 -17.69 -4.14
C GLY A 380 8.92 -16.74 -3.32
N LEU A 381 7.71 -16.52 -3.81
CA LEU A 381 6.67 -15.71 -3.20
C LEU A 381 5.33 -16.46 -3.30
N LEU A 382 4.64 -16.63 -2.19
CA LEU A 382 3.24 -17.01 -2.18
C LEU A 382 2.40 -15.75 -2.37
N VAL A 383 1.45 -15.81 -3.27
CA VAL A 383 0.55 -14.71 -3.59
C VAL A 383 -0.88 -15.25 -3.45
N GLN A 384 -1.72 -14.51 -2.76
CA GLN A 384 -3.14 -14.82 -2.60
C GLN A 384 -3.94 -13.51 -2.63
N ASP A 385 -5.24 -13.61 -2.81
CA ASP A 385 -6.11 -12.47 -2.55
C ASP A 385 -6.08 -12.16 -1.06
N ARG A 386 -6.13 -10.86 -0.72
CA ARG A 386 -6.28 -10.43 0.67
C ARG A 386 -7.58 -11.02 1.22
N ASP A 387 -7.57 -11.44 2.48
CA ASP A 387 -8.77 -11.91 3.17
C ASP A 387 -9.70 -10.72 3.46
N ASP A 388 -10.51 -10.33 2.47
CA ASP A 388 -11.52 -9.29 2.59
C ASP A 388 -12.90 -9.86 2.96
N GLY A 389 -13.00 -11.18 3.14
CA GLY A 389 -14.23 -11.88 3.48
C GLY A 389 -14.83 -11.36 4.79
N MET A 390 -16.11 -10.97 4.73
CA MET A 390 -16.90 -10.53 5.87
C MET A 390 -18.25 -11.25 5.84
N ILE A 391 -18.75 -11.57 7.01
CA ILE A 391 -20.06 -12.22 7.19
C ILE A 391 -20.99 -11.32 7.97
N ASN A 392 -22.27 -11.40 7.65
CA ASN A 392 -23.36 -10.75 8.39
C ASN A 392 -24.20 -11.80 9.11
N ARG A 393 -25.03 -11.35 10.05
CA ARG A 393 -25.90 -12.25 10.82
C ARG A 393 -26.75 -13.17 9.94
N GLY A 394 -27.19 -12.71 8.76
CA GLY A 394 -28.00 -13.47 7.82
C GLY A 394 -27.27 -14.64 7.15
N ASP A 395 -25.93 -14.60 7.13
CA ASP A 395 -25.09 -15.64 6.53
C ASP A 395 -24.75 -16.77 7.52
N LEU A 396 -25.11 -16.59 8.79
CA LEU A 396 -24.72 -17.46 9.90
C LEU A 396 -25.78 -18.53 10.16
N LYS A 397 -25.32 -19.72 10.53
CA LYS A 397 -26.19 -20.87 10.87
C LYS A 397 -26.08 -21.19 12.35
N VAL A 398 -27.17 -21.03 13.10
CA VAL A 398 -27.26 -21.58 14.47
C VAL A 398 -27.41 -23.09 14.35
N VAL A 399 -26.51 -23.86 14.96
CA VAL A 399 -26.46 -25.32 14.86
C VAL A 399 -26.81 -26.02 16.18
N SER A 400 -26.76 -25.30 17.31
CA SER A 400 -27.17 -25.78 18.63
C SER A 400 -28.68 -25.68 18.85
N GLN A 401 -29.19 -26.41 19.87
CA GLN A 401 -30.59 -26.30 20.30
C GLN A 401 -30.90 -24.92 20.88
N ARG A 402 -29.99 -24.35 21.67
CA ARG A 402 -30.13 -22.99 22.22
C ARG A 402 -29.81 -21.94 21.15
N GLN A 403 -30.67 -20.95 21.03
CA GLN A 403 -30.42 -19.79 20.19
C GLN A 403 -29.61 -18.74 20.97
N PRO A 404 -28.70 -17.99 20.32
CA PRO A 404 -28.06 -16.84 20.94
C PRO A 404 -29.08 -15.75 21.29
N THR A 405 -28.89 -15.06 22.42
CA THR A 405 -29.60 -13.82 22.75
C THR A 405 -29.13 -12.68 21.83
N GLU A 406 -29.85 -11.55 21.81
CA GLU A 406 -29.46 -10.39 21.00
C GLU A 406 -28.07 -9.85 21.42
N GLN A 407 -27.75 -9.83 22.72
CA GLN A 407 -26.41 -9.41 23.17
C GLN A 407 -25.34 -10.42 22.74
N GLU A 408 -25.60 -11.69 22.85
CA GLU A 408 -24.65 -12.73 22.36
C GLU A 408 -24.43 -12.61 20.85
N TRP A 409 -25.45 -12.26 20.06
CA TRP A 409 -25.28 -12.02 18.64
C TRP A 409 -24.31 -10.84 18.35
N LEU A 410 -24.46 -9.73 19.08
CA LEU A 410 -23.54 -8.59 18.95
C LEU A 410 -22.11 -9.00 19.31
N ASP A 411 -21.94 -9.68 20.43
CA ASP A 411 -20.63 -10.12 20.92
C ASP A 411 -19.99 -11.17 20.00
N LEU A 412 -20.76 -12.13 19.45
CA LEU A 412 -20.28 -13.14 18.50
C LEU A 412 -19.76 -12.49 17.21
N LEU A 413 -20.52 -11.56 16.62
CA LEU A 413 -20.09 -10.84 15.41
C LEU A 413 -18.89 -9.93 15.69
N PHE A 414 -18.84 -9.27 16.83
CA PHE A 414 -17.70 -8.48 17.27
C PHE A 414 -16.43 -9.35 17.39
N ALA A 415 -16.53 -10.45 18.14
CA ALA A 415 -15.39 -11.34 18.38
C ALA A 415 -14.91 -12.03 17.10
N TRP A 416 -15.82 -12.33 16.16
CA TRP A 416 -15.48 -12.88 14.87
C TRP A 416 -14.62 -11.92 14.05
N LYS A 417 -14.97 -10.63 14.01
CA LYS A 417 -14.17 -9.59 13.38
C LYS A 417 -12.77 -9.49 14.00
N VAL A 418 -12.67 -9.58 15.33
CA VAL A 418 -11.36 -9.57 16.02
C VAL A 418 -10.55 -10.82 15.69
N ALA A 419 -11.17 -12.02 15.68
CA ALA A 419 -10.49 -13.28 15.44
C ALA A 419 -9.75 -13.31 14.09
N LYS A 420 -10.30 -12.66 13.06
CA LYS A 420 -9.70 -12.49 11.74
C LYS A 420 -8.30 -11.84 11.78
N PHE A 421 -8.04 -10.96 12.76
CA PHE A 421 -6.79 -10.19 12.87
C PHE A 421 -5.82 -10.76 13.91
N VAL A 422 -6.18 -11.84 14.58
CA VAL A 422 -5.33 -12.52 15.56
C VAL A 422 -4.63 -13.71 14.94
N LYS A 423 -3.35 -13.85 15.20
CA LYS A 423 -2.54 -14.97 14.66
C LYS A 423 -3.07 -16.33 15.11
N SER A 424 -3.18 -17.25 14.16
CA SER A 424 -3.68 -18.62 14.35
C SER A 424 -2.74 -19.47 15.25
N ASN A 425 -3.28 -20.40 16.01
CA ASN A 425 -4.70 -20.57 16.28
C ASN A 425 -5.20 -19.41 17.15
N ALA A 426 -6.31 -18.77 16.76
CA ALA A 426 -6.88 -17.65 17.49
C ALA A 426 -8.13 -18.05 18.28
N ILE A 427 -8.16 -17.71 19.57
CA ILE A 427 -9.35 -17.78 20.43
C ILE A 427 -9.59 -16.42 21.08
N ILE A 428 -10.79 -15.89 20.88
CA ILE A 428 -11.22 -14.62 21.43
C ILE A 428 -12.36 -14.87 22.41
N TYR A 429 -12.21 -14.42 23.64
CA TYR A 429 -13.33 -14.27 24.60
C TYR A 429 -13.81 -12.82 24.55
N ALA A 430 -15.11 -12.62 24.42
CA ALA A 430 -15.72 -11.29 24.34
C ALA A 430 -17.04 -11.23 25.11
N ALA A 431 -17.35 -10.05 25.61
CA ALA A 431 -18.63 -9.72 26.21
C ALA A 431 -18.85 -8.19 26.14
N ASN A 432 -20.08 -7.77 25.91
CA ASN A 432 -20.47 -6.35 25.86
C ASN A 432 -19.60 -5.54 24.86
N ASN A 433 -19.44 -6.07 23.66
CA ASN A 433 -18.68 -5.46 22.54
C ASN A 433 -17.22 -5.12 22.88
N ARG A 434 -16.58 -5.90 23.77
CA ARG A 434 -15.15 -5.81 24.04
C ARG A 434 -14.53 -7.19 24.17
N THR A 435 -13.24 -7.28 23.92
CA THR A 435 -12.46 -8.47 24.24
C THR A 435 -12.33 -8.63 25.75
N ILE A 436 -12.45 -9.87 26.22
CA ILE A 436 -12.21 -10.27 27.61
C ILE A 436 -10.85 -10.95 27.73
N GLY A 437 -10.46 -11.70 26.69
CA GLY A 437 -9.18 -12.37 26.63
C GLY A 437 -8.85 -12.79 25.20
N VAL A 438 -7.57 -12.71 24.85
CA VAL A 438 -7.08 -13.05 23.51
C VAL A 438 -6.00 -14.13 23.64
N GLY A 439 -6.21 -15.26 23.01
CA GLY A 439 -5.23 -16.33 22.84
C GLY A 439 -4.78 -16.38 21.37
N ALA A 440 -3.51 -16.07 21.12
CA ALA A 440 -2.94 -15.90 19.78
C ALA A 440 -1.73 -16.83 19.55
N GLY A 441 -1.53 -17.25 18.30
CA GLY A 441 -0.27 -17.83 17.83
C GLY A 441 0.13 -19.16 18.44
N GLN A 442 -0.84 -19.97 18.89
CA GLN A 442 -0.54 -21.25 19.51
C GLN A 442 -0.75 -22.42 18.53
N MET A 443 0.12 -23.43 18.63
CA MET A 443 0.00 -24.66 17.84
C MET A 443 -1.25 -25.46 18.19
N SER A 444 -1.80 -25.27 19.38
CA SER A 444 -3.03 -25.93 19.84
C SER A 444 -4.10 -24.92 20.21
N ARG A 445 -5.31 -25.09 19.67
CA ARG A 445 -6.49 -24.25 19.97
C ARG A 445 -6.86 -24.27 21.45
N VAL A 446 -6.72 -25.44 22.10
CA VAL A 446 -6.93 -25.58 23.54
C VAL A 446 -5.97 -24.69 24.35
N ASN A 447 -4.71 -24.57 23.91
CA ASN A 447 -3.75 -23.69 24.57
C ASN A 447 -4.08 -22.21 24.34
N SER A 448 -4.55 -21.84 23.15
CA SER A 448 -5.05 -20.47 22.92
C SER A 448 -6.21 -20.13 23.85
N ALA A 449 -7.17 -21.04 24.02
CA ALA A 449 -8.29 -20.87 24.95
C ALA A 449 -7.81 -20.72 26.42
N ARG A 450 -6.83 -21.51 26.83
CA ARG A 450 -6.22 -21.41 28.17
C ARG A 450 -5.53 -20.06 28.38
N ILE A 451 -4.76 -19.60 27.38
CA ILE A 451 -4.07 -18.30 27.45
C ILE A 451 -5.08 -17.15 27.52
N ALA A 452 -6.14 -17.18 26.69
CA ALA A 452 -7.20 -16.18 26.75
C ALA A 452 -7.83 -16.09 28.14
N ALA A 453 -8.09 -17.23 28.78
CA ALA A 453 -8.64 -17.29 30.13
C ALA A 453 -7.66 -16.77 31.20
N ILE A 454 -6.38 -17.15 31.14
CA ILE A 454 -5.34 -16.67 32.06
C ILE A 454 -5.22 -15.14 31.97
N LYS A 455 -5.25 -14.58 30.77
CA LYS A 455 -5.20 -13.12 30.57
C LYS A 455 -6.42 -12.43 31.14
N ALA A 456 -7.61 -12.97 30.93
CA ALA A 456 -8.84 -12.47 31.53
C ALA A 456 -8.75 -12.48 33.07
N GLU A 457 -8.25 -13.56 33.68
CA GLU A 457 -8.05 -13.66 35.11
C GLU A 457 -7.06 -12.61 35.65
N HIS A 458 -5.92 -12.42 34.97
CA HIS A 458 -4.94 -11.39 35.32
C HIS A 458 -5.53 -9.97 35.23
N ALA A 459 -6.37 -9.72 34.22
CA ALA A 459 -7.10 -8.46 34.06
C ALA A 459 -8.32 -8.34 35.00
N LYS A 460 -8.63 -9.37 35.79
CA LYS A 460 -9.80 -9.45 36.67
C LYS A 460 -11.13 -9.30 35.93
N LEU A 461 -11.18 -9.84 34.70
CA LEU A 461 -12.37 -9.86 33.86
C LEU A 461 -13.08 -11.21 34.00
N GLU A 462 -14.41 -11.16 34.10
CA GLU A 462 -15.24 -12.36 34.24
C GLU A 462 -15.42 -13.05 32.89
N VAL A 463 -15.00 -14.32 32.81
CA VAL A 463 -15.16 -15.16 31.59
C VAL A 463 -16.52 -15.83 31.57
N ARG A 464 -17.14 -16.09 32.74
CA ARG A 464 -18.47 -16.70 32.82
C ARG A 464 -19.53 -15.81 32.15
N GLY A 465 -20.29 -16.40 31.25
CA GLY A 465 -21.29 -15.68 30.45
C GLY A 465 -20.74 -14.97 29.23
N ALA A 466 -19.41 -14.94 29.03
CA ALA A 466 -18.82 -14.43 27.79
C ALA A 466 -19.04 -15.39 26.61
N ILE A 467 -18.76 -14.89 25.40
CA ILE A 467 -18.78 -15.72 24.20
C ILE A 467 -17.34 -16.06 23.77
N MET A 468 -17.23 -17.07 22.91
CA MET A 468 -15.95 -17.51 22.33
C MET A 468 -16.02 -17.47 20.80
N ALA A 469 -15.03 -16.84 20.15
CA ALA A 469 -14.79 -16.98 18.72
C ALA A 469 -13.52 -17.78 18.46
N SER A 470 -13.57 -18.65 17.44
CA SER A 470 -12.42 -19.41 16.95
C SER A 470 -12.24 -19.19 15.47
N ASP A 471 -11.01 -18.86 15.04
CA ASP A 471 -10.62 -18.59 13.64
C ASP A 471 -10.83 -19.80 12.69
N ALA A 472 -10.93 -21.02 13.23
CA ALA A 472 -11.19 -22.25 12.51
C ALA A 472 -12.03 -23.23 13.34
N PHE A 473 -12.45 -24.34 12.73
CA PHE A 473 -13.27 -25.36 13.39
C PHE A 473 -12.53 -26.07 14.52
N PHE A 474 -13.28 -26.60 15.49
CA PHE A 474 -12.75 -27.50 16.51
C PHE A 474 -12.62 -28.92 15.96
N PRO A 475 -11.43 -29.56 16.06
CA PRO A 475 -11.26 -30.93 15.59
C PRO A 475 -11.84 -31.99 16.55
N PHE A 476 -12.02 -31.62 17.84
CA PHE A 476 -12.49 -32.49 18.92
C PHE A 476 -13.36 -31.68 19.90
N ARG A 477 -14.22 -32.38 20.64
CA ARG A 477 -15.13 -31.77 21.60
C ARG A 477 -14.44 -31.09 22.79
N ASP A 478 -13.18 -31.47 23.08
CA ASP A 478 -12.41 -30.96 24.22
C ASP A 478 -12.30 -29.42 24.25
N GLY A 479 -12.28 -28.78 23.08
CA GLY A 479 -12.32 -27.33 22.98
C GLY A 479 -13.62 -26.72 23.54
N ILE A 480 -14.75 -27.36 23.28
CA ILE A 480 -16.07 -26.95 23.76
C ILE A 480 -16.24 -27.32 25.23
N ASP A 481 -15.82 -28.53 25.65
CA ASP A 481 -15.85 -28.94 27.06
C ASP A 481 -15.06 -27.97 27.94
N ASN A 482 -13.85 -27.57 27.52
CA ASN A 482 -13.05 -26.56 28.22
C ASN A 482 -13.74 -25.17 28.27
N ALA A 483 -14.45 -24.78 27.21
CA ALA A 483 -15.22 -23.54 27.18
C ALA A 483 -16.41 -23.60 28.16
N ALA A 484 -17.10 -24.74 28.20
CA ALA A 484 -18.20 -24.99 29.14
C ALA A 484 -17.76 -24.92 30.60
N GLU A 485 -16.64 -25.58 30.94
CA GLU A 485 -16.07 -25.53 32.31
C GLU A 485 -15.79 -24.08 32.77
N ARG A 486 -15.45 -23.18 31.84
CA ARG A 486 -15.23 -21.75 32.12
C ARG A 486 -16.48 -20.92 32.10
N GLY A 487 -17.64 -21.52 31.75
CA GLY A 487 -18.93 -20.87 31.71
C GLY A 487 -19.16 -20.00 30.49
N ILE A 488 -18.48 -20.27 29.37
CA ILE A 488 -18.76 -19.64 28.06
C ILE A 488 -20.23 -19.91 27.68
N ALA A 489 -20.96 -18.87 27.28
CA ALA A 489 -22.36 -18.97 26.96
C ALA A 489 -22.63 -19.29 25.47
N ALA A 490 -21.83 -18.79 24.55
CA ALA A 490 -22.00 -19.02 23.14
C ALA A 490 -20.68 -19.12 22.39
N VAL A 491 -20.67 -19.80 21.24
CA VAL A 491 -19.48 -20.04 20.41
C VAL A 491 -19.78 -19.71 18.96
N ILE A 492 -18.84 -19.00 18.28
CA ILE A 492 -18.83 -18.81 16.83
C ILE A 492 -17.58 -19.46 16.23
N GLN A 493 -17.74 -20.24 15.19
CA GLN A 493 -16.67 -20.95 14.50
C GLN A 493 -17.08 -21.31 13.06
N PRO A 494 -16.15 -21.68 12.16
CA PRO A 494 -16.48 -22.03 10.79
C PRO A 494 -17.39 -23.26 10.60
N GLY A 495 -17.25 -24.29 11.45
CA GLY A 495 -17.77 -25.62 11.14
C GLY A 495 -16.95 -26.32 10.04
N GLY A 496 -17.40 -27.46 9.58
CA GLY A 496 -16.76 -28.25 8.52
C GLY A 496 -15.80 -29.34 9.03
N SER A 497 -15.82 -29.64 10.32
CA SER A 497 -15.15 -30.81 10.89
C SER A 497 -15.93 -32.10 10.59
N ILE A 498 -15.23 -33.20 10.37
CA ILE A 498 -15.86 -34.56 10.31
C ILE A 498 -16.60 -34.86 11.63
N ARG A 499 -16.26 -34.18 12.71
CA ARG A 499 -16.82 -34.37 14.05
C ARG A 499 -17.78 -33.25 14.46
N ASP A 500 -18.35 -32.51 13.53
CA ASP A 500 -19.26 -31.41 13.86
C ASP A 500 -20.44 -31.87 14.73
N ASP A 501 -21.01 -33.06 14.46
CA ASP A 501 -22.10 -33.62 15.27
C ASP A 501 -21.71 -33.84 16.75
N GLU A 502 -20.49 -34.32 17.00
CA GLU A 502 -19.95 -34.48 18.36
C GLU A 502 -19.72 -33.12 19.07
N ILE A 503 -19.27 -32.12 18.30
CA ILE A 503 -18.99 -30.77 18.79
C ILE A 503 -20.28 -30.03 19.11
N ILE A 504 -21.30 -30.17 18.25
CA ILE A 504 -22.65 -29.59 18.47
C ILE A 504 -23.29 -30.25 19.69
N ALA A 505 -23.20 -31.59 19.82
CA ALA A 505 -23.72 -32.30 20.98
C ALA A 505 -23.08 -31.79 22.29
N ALA A 506 -21.76 -31.56 22.32
CA ALA A 506 -21.08 -30.99 23.47
C ALA A 506 -21.59 -29.60 23.84
N ALA A 507 -21.89 -28.75 22.86
CA ALA A 507 -22.47 -27.45 23.09
C ALA A 507 -23.91 -27.54 23.66
N ASP A 508 -24.71 -28.46 23.12
CA ASP A 508 -26.07 -28.70 23.59
C ASP A 508 -26.10 -29.27 25.03
N GLU A 509 -25.22 -30.24 25.34
CA GLU A 509 -25.02 -30.79 26.70
C GLU A 509 -24.69 -29.69 27.72
N ALA A 510 -23.90 -28.69 27.30
CA ALA A 510 -23.52 -27.57 28.14
C ALA A 510 -24.50 -26.40 28.13
N GLY A 511 -25.59 -26.47 27.36
CA GLY A 511 -26.56 -25.37 27.19
C GLY A 511 -25.99 -24.14 26.49
N MET A 512 -24.91 -24.29 25.71
CA MET A 512 -24.29 -23.22 24.93
C MET A 512 -24.98 -23.02 23.58
N ALA A 513 -25.03 -21.78 23.09
CA ALA A 513 -25.37 -21.53 21.69
C ALA A 513 -24.14 -21.73 20.82
N MET A 514 -24.32 -22.31 19.63
CA MET A 514 -23.24 -22.49 18.66
C MET A 514 -23.67 -21.98 17.29
N VAL A 515 -22.79 -21.20 16.68
CA VAL A 515 -23.03 -20.58 15.37
C VAL A 515 -21.89 -20.93 14.42
N PHE A 516 -22.26 -21.41 13.23
CA PHE A 516 -21.31 -21.67 12.14
C PHE A 516 -21.28 -20.55 11.13
N THR A 517 -20.06 -20.17 10.71
CA THR A 517 -19.82 -19.10 9.74
C THR A 517 -19.65 -19.63 8.32
N GLY A 518 -19.28 -20.91 8.13
CA GLY A 518 -18.90 -21.46 6.83
C GLY A 518 -17.60 -20.86 6.25
N MET A 519 -16.98 -19.93 6.94
CA MET A 519 -15.77 -19.20 6.52
C MET A 519 -14.74 -19.27 7.65
N ARG A 520 -13.46 -19.50 7.32
CA ARG A 520 -12.36 -19.44 8.29
C ARG A 520 -11.42 -18.28 7.97
N HIS A 521 -10.70 -17.79 8.99
CA HIS A 521 -9.75 -16.70 8.86
C HIS A 521 -8.38 -17.08 9.45
N PHE A 522 -7.64 -17.94 8.77
CA PHE A 522 -6.27 -18.24 9.19
C PHE A 522 -5.33 -17.06 8.92
N ARG A 523 -4.52 -16.69 9.92
CA ARG A 523 -3.50 -15.66 9.82
C ARG A 523 -2.18 -16.18 10.45
N HIS A 524 -1.18 -16.45 9.63
CA HIS A 524 0.13 -16.99 10.06
C HIS A 524 1.27 -15.96 9.98
#